data_f6ecbd3c40ee86e047b4ebf8a272f86d
#
_entry.id   f6ecbd3c40ee86e047b4ebf8a272f86d
#
_cell.length_a   1.000
_cell.length_b   1.000
_cell.length_c   1.000
_cell.angle_alpha   90.00
_cell.angle_beta   90.00
_cell.angle_gamma   90.00
#
_symmetry.space_group_name_H-M   'P 1'
#
loop_
_entity.id
_entity.type
_entity.pdbx_description
1 polymer ?
#
loop_
_entity_poly.entity_id
_entity_poly.type
_entity_poly.pdbx_seq_one_letter_code
_entity_poly.pdbx_strand_id
1 'polypeptide(L)'
;MTQNADEYANFKVIRSYVNSIFDWAEELEYIETNHLSKTISRIKATKKIKLQESKKDEDIYLSQEELQAWFTAFEKDLETEKILSKDYVLFYTTFFLGDRKSESYALQWKHINTKEQEIKLVQALDKYKNPKSTKGNKKTTFRIPNELTDLLQEWKKQQKIELAKFNIIQTPEQYVFTYIDTKGNVNSCLHADYLNNKMKSVKRRHPELAHATPHKLRHTGATLAKKAGVSLEAISEALTHSDTITTKIYVNTSNVIPMAVGEIAFRNFKK
;
A
#
# COMPACT_ATOMS: atom_id res chain seq x y z
N MET A 1 18.11 26.81 6.93
CA MET A 1 17.59 25.87 5.91
C MET A 1 18.61 24.77 5.55
N THR A 2 19.84 25.09 5.20
CA THR A 2 20.86 24.10 4.84
C THR A 2 21.13 23.10 5.99
N GLN A 3 21.30 23.56 7.21
CA GLN A 3 21.42 22.72 8.41
C GLN A 3 20.22 21.79 8.55
N ASN A 4 19.00 22.27 8.38
CA ASN A 4 17.79 21.46 8.44
C ASN A 4 17.75 20.36 7.36
N ALA A 5 18.38 20.58 6.21
CA ALA A 5 18.48 19.55 5.16
C ALA A 5 19.37 18.37 5.55
N ASP A 6 20.37 18.60 6.42
CA ASP A 6 21.25 17.56 6.97
C ASP A 6 20.66 16.86 8.19
N GLU A 7 19.73 17.52 8.92
CA GLU A 7 19.13 17.00 10.13
C GLU A 7 17.82 16.26 9.88
N TYR A 8 16.98 16.73 8.95
CA TYR A 8 15.62 16.24 8.75
C TYR A 8 15.43 15.51 7.42
N ALA A 9 14.99 14.24 7.48
CA ALA A 9 14.66 13.45 6.28
C ALA A 9 13.49 14.07 5.47
N ASN A 10 12.54 14.72 6.16
CA ASN A 10 11.38 15.39 5.56
C ASN A 10 11.62 16.86 5.21
N PHE A 11 12.86 17.23 4.90
CA PHE A 11 13.24 18.60 4.53
C PHE A 11 12.35 19.21 3.44
N LYS A 12 11.83 18.40 2.49
CA LYS A 12 10.86 18.86 1.48
C LYS A 12 9.61 19.49 2.10
N VAL A 13 9.13 19.00 3.22
CA VAL A 13 7.95 19.53 3.93
C VAL A 13 8.29 20.87 4.57
N ILE A 14 9.46 20.99 5.21
CA ILE A 14 9.95 22.26 5.78
C ILE A 14 10.04 23.32 4.69
N ARG A 15 10.64 22.96 3.56
CA ARG A 15 10.76 23.82 2.40
C ARG A 15 9.38 24.28 1.86
N SER A 16 8.42 23.36 1.80
CA SER A 16 7.05 23.67 1.37
C SER A 16 6.38 24.67 2.30
N TYR A 17 6.50 24.50 3.62
CA TYR A 17 5.93 25.45 4.58
C TYR A 17 6.57 26.84 4.46
N VAL A 18 7.89 26.91 4.35
CA VAL A 18 8.57 28.20 4.19
C VAL A 18 8.13 28.90 2.91
N ASN A 19 8.09 28.17 1.78
CA ASN A 19 7.59 28.76 0.53
C ASN A 19 6.16 29.25 0.68
N SER A 20 5.25 28.45 1.26
CA SER A 20 3.86 28.85 1.44
C SER A 20 3.70 30.10 2.30
N ILE A 21 4.55 30.29 3.33
CA ILE A 21 4.52 31.52 4.15
C ILE A 21 4.93 32.76 3.32
N PHE A 22 5.99 32.63 2.50
CA PHE A 22 6.46 33.73 1.68
C PHE A 22 5.56 33.97 0.48
N ASP A 23 4.97 32.96 -0.15
CA ASP A 23 3.96 33.09 -1.19
C ASP A 23 2.72 33.82 -0.64
N TRP A 24 2.31 33.49 0.59
CA TRP A 24 1.20 34.21 1.24
C TRP A 24 1.54 35.65 1.60
N ALA A 25 2.79 35.94 2.03
CA ALA A 25 3.23 37.31 2.28
C ALA A 25 3.26 38.15 0.99
N GLU A 26 3.62 37.56 -0.15
CA GLU A 26 3.53 38.18 -1.48
C GLU A 26 2.06 38.43 -1.87
N GLU A 27 1.17 37.48 -1.69
CA GLU A 27 -0.27 37.58 -1.96
C GLU A 27 -0.94 38.69 -1.13
N LEU A 28 -0.47 38.90 0.11
CA LEU A 28 -0.95 40.01 0.98
C LEU A 28 -0.18 41.31 0.82
N GLU A 29 0.68 41.44 -0.19
CA GLU A 29 1.47 42.66 -0.49
C GLU A 29 2.42 43.10 0.64
N TYR A 30 2.77 42.18 1.59
CA TYR A 30 3.80 42.44 2.60
C TYR A 30 5.22 42.42 2.01
N ILE A 31 5.40 41.72 0.92
CA ILE A 31 6.62 41.70 0.11
C ILE A 31 6.25 41.77 -1.37
N GLU A 32 7.12 42.35 -2.18
CA GLU A 32 6.87 42.49 -3.62
C GLU A 32 6.98 41.16 -4.37
N THR A 33 7.89 40.28 -3.95
CA THR A 33 8.14 39.00 -4.61
C THR A 33 8.79 37.99 -3.66
N ASN A 34 8.40 36.73 -3.75
CA ASN A 34 9.06 35.64 -3.03
C ASN A 34 10.40 35.25 -3.66
N HIS A 35 11.47 35.96 -3.33
CA HIS A 35 12.83 35.66 -3.80
C HIS A 35 13.41 34.34 -3.24
N LEU A 36 12.83 33.81 -2.18
CA LEU A 36 13.35 32.58 -1.53
C LEU A 36 13.02 31.31 -2.31
N SER A 37 11.94 31.29 -3.08
CA SER A 37 11.45 30.08 -3.78
C SER A 37 12.55 29.42 -4.63
N LYS A 38 13.25 30.18 -5.47
CA LYS A 38 14.36 29.69 -6.30
C LYS A 38 15.55 29.23 -5.47
N THR A 39 15.90 29.97 -4.42
CA THR A 39 17.05 29.68 -3.55
C THR A 39 16.82 28.40 -2.75
N ILE A 40 15.63 28.29 -2.13
CA ILE A 40 15.26 27.13 -1.32
C ILE A 40 15.12 25.87 -2.18
N SER A 41 14.66 25.97 -3.42
CA SER A 41 14.54 24.82 -4.33
C SER A 41 15.88 24.16 -4.66
N ARG A 42 16.98 24.92 -4.63
CA ARG A 42 18.35 24.42 -4.90
C ARG A 42 18.97 23.68 -3.72
N ILE A 43 18.45 23.82 -2.50
CA ILE A 43 18.98 23.13 -1.32
C ILE A 43 18.63 21.63 -1.44
N LYS A 44 19.64 20.77 -1.53
CA LYS A 44 19.46 19.32 -1.61
C LYS A 44 19.01 18.76 -0.26
N ALA A 45 18.11 17.79 -0.27
CA ALA A 45 17.69 17.08 0.95
C ALA A 45 18.72 15.99 1.32
N THR A 46 19.87 16.41 1.80
CA THR A 46 21.07 15.57 2.04
C THR A 46 20.79 14.40 2.98
N LYS A 47 20.08 14.62 4.09
CA LYS A 47 19.67 13.56 5.01
C LYS A 47 18.84 12.48 4.31
N LYS A 48 17.90 12.89 3.47
CA LYS A 48 17.05 11.96 2.72
C LYS A 48 17.88 11.15 1.72
N ILE A 49 18.84 11.79 1.03
CA ILE A 49 19.71 11.12 0.07
C ILE A 49 20.55 10.07 0.79
N LYS A 50 21.26 10.43 1.87
CA LYS A 50 22.05 9.49 2.68
C LYS A 50 21.22 8.31 3.19
N LEU A 51 19.99 8.56 3.66
CA LEU A 51 19.07 7.49 4.09
C LEU A 51 18.59 6.61 2.94
N GLN A 52 18.48 7.12 1.72
CA GLN A 52 18.13 6.31 0.56
C GLN A 52 19.28 5.44 0.10
N GLU A 53 20.51 5.97 0.09
CA GLU A 53 21.74 5.25 -0.26
C GLU A 53 22.10 4.16 0.76
N SER A 54 21.73 4.34 2.04
CA SER A 54 21.99 3.35 3.09
C SER A 54 20.95 2.23 3.15
N LYS A 55 19.82 2.33 2.43
CA LYS A 55 18.81 1.27 2.41
C LYS A 55 19.29 0.06 1.63
N LYS A 56 19.18 -1.11 2.28
CA LYS A 56 19.40 -2.41 1.64
C LYS A 56 18.09 -2.93 1.03
N ASP A 57 18.20 -3.87 0.11
CA ASP A 57 17.06 -4.53 -0.53
C ASP A 57 16.11 -5.17 0.49
N GLU A 58 16.67 -5.82 1.51
CA GLU A 58 15.93 -6.42 2.64
C GLU A 58 15.07 -5.44 3.44
N ASP A 59 15.41 -4.13 3.40
CA ASP A 59 14.62 -3.08 4.05
C ASP A 59 13.39 -2.69 3.20
N ILE A 60 13.44 -2.90 1.89
CA ILE A 60 12.48 -2.39 0.93
C ILE A 60 11.39 -3.41 0.60
N TYR A 61 11.76 -4.67 0.38
CA TYR A 61 10.83 -5.75 0.06
C TYR A 61 11.23 -7.05 0.80
N LEU A 62 10.31 -8.02 0.81
CA LEU A 62 10.55 -9.36 1.37
C LEU A 62 11.05 -10.31 0.27
N SER A 63 11.93 -11.25 0.61
CA SER A 63 12.19 -12.39 -0.26
C SER A 63 10.92 -13.27 -0.39
N GLN A 64 10.93 -14.24 -1.29
CA GLN A 64 9.83 -15.17 -1.45
C GLN A 64 9.65 -16.02 -0.19
N GLU A 65 10.76 -16.46 0.42
CA GLU A 65 10.79 -17.25 1.65
C GLU A 65 10.28 -16.44 2.84
N GLU A 66 10.72 -15.19 2.96
CA GLU A 66 10.25 -14.28 4.02
C GLU A 66 8.75 -13.98 3.88
N LEU A 67 8.26 -13.81 2.65
CA LEU A 67 6.84 -13.61 2.40
C LEU A 67 6.04 -14.87 2.78
N GLN A 68 6.52 -16.06 2.38
CA GLN A 68 5.88 -17.32 2.74
C GLN A 68 5.84 -17.52 4.26
N ALA A 69 6.91 -17.17 4.97
CA ALA A 69 6.93 -17.23 6.42
C ALA A 69 5.84 -16.32 7.05
N TRP A 70 5.56 -15.16 6.48
CA TRP A 70 4.47 -14.30 6.92
C TRP A 70 3.09 -14.95 6.73
N PHE A 71 2.84 -15.60 5.59
CA PHE A 71 1.58 -16.33 5.37
C PHE A 71 1.43 -17.46 6.39
N THR A 72 2.45 -18.30 6.54
CA THR A 72 2.44 -19.41 7.51
C THR A 72 2.21 -18.93 8.95
N ALA A 73 2.81 -17.78 9.34
CA ALA A 73 2.60 -17.22 10.67
C ALA A 73 1.16 -16.73 10.89
N PHE A 74 0.56 -16.09 9.88
CA PHE A 74 -0.85 -15.67 9.95
C PHE A 74 -1.79 -16.89 9.99
N GLU A 75 -1.53 -17.95 9.20
CA GLU A 75 -2.29 -19.19 9.20
C GLU A 75 -2.24 -19.85 10.58
N LYS A 76 -1.05 -20.01 11.14
CA LYS A 76 -0.84 -20.58 12.48
C LYS A 76 -1.55 -19.78 13.57
N ASP A 77 -1.49 -18.46 13.48
CA ASP A 77 -2.17 -17.58 14.42
C ASP A 77 -3.69 -17.64 14.28
N LEU A 78 -4.20 -17.88 13.06
CA LEU A 78 -5.63 -18.13 12.82
C LEU A 78 -6.07 -19.46 13.41
N GLU A 79 -5.35 -20.56 13.14
CA GLU A 79 -5.62 -21.90 13.68
C GLU A 79 -5.60 -21.95 15.22
N THR A 80 -4.72 -21.15 15.82
CA THR A 80 -4.60 -21.04 17.28
C THR A 80 -5.44 -19.91 17.90
N GLU A 81 -6.36 -19.35 17.13
CA GLU A 81 -7.29 -18.29 17.56
C GLU A 81 -6.61 -17.03 18.14
N LYS A 82 -5.35 -16.76 17.75
CA LYS A 82 -4.60 -15.57 18.14
C LYS A 82 -4.96 -14.34 17.31
N ILE A 83 -5.53 -14.56 16.14
CA ILE A 83 -6.11 -13.52 15.27
C ILE A 83 -7.52 -13.95 14.84
N LEU A 84 -8.29 -12.98 14.39
CA LEU A 84 -9.63 -13.23 13.85
C LEU A 84 -9.55 -13.53 12.35
N SER A 85 -10.49 -14.33 11.82
CA SER A 85 -10.59 -14.65 10.39
C SER A 85 -10.53 -13.39 9.52
N LYS A 86 -11.20 -12.30 9.91
CA LYS A 86 -11.14 -11.02 9.18
C LYS A 86 -9.73 -10.43 9.07
N ASP A 87 -8.87 -10.65 10.09
CA ASP A 87 -7.53 -10.09 10.10
C ASP A 87 -6.64 -10.84 9.08
N TYR A 88 -6.81 -12.16 8.99
CA TYR A 88 -6.17 -12.99 7.99
C TYR A 88 -6.65 -12.64 6.58
N VAL A 89 -7.98 -12.58 6.38
CA VAL A 89 -8.56 -12.22 5.06
C VAL A 89 -8.15 -10.81 4.63
N LEU A 90 -8.06 -9.86 5.57
CA LEU A 90 -7.57 -8.50 5.27
C LEU A 90 -6.11 -8.50 4.84
N PHE A 91 -5.24 -9.23 5.56
CA PHE A 91 -3.83 -9.37 5.20
C PHE A 91 -3.68 -9.96 3.79
N TYR A 92 -4.37 -11.07 3.54
CA TYR A 92 -4.36 -11.78 2.26
C TYR A 92 -4.86 -10.88 1.12
N THR A 93 -6.00 -10.22 1.31
CA THR A 93 -6.58 -9.30 0.32
C THR A 93 -5.63 -8.14 0.00
N THR A 94 -5.06 -7.50 1.02
CA THR A 94 -4.14 -6.36 0.84
C THR A 94 -2.88 -6.77 0.08
N PHE A 95 -2.33 -7.97 0.36
CA PHE A 95 -1.19 -8.48 -0.39
C PHE A 95 -1.56 -8.79 -1.85
N PHE A 96 -2.65 -9.54 -2.05
CA PHE A 96 -3.08 -10.00 -3.39
C PHE A 96 -3.41 -8.85 -4.32
N LEU A 97 -4.15 -7.87 -3.86
CA LEU A 97 -4.47 -6.69 -4.67
C LEU A 97 -3.26 -5.77 -4.83
N GLY A 98 -2.24 -5.89 -3.97
CA GLY A 98 -1.12 -4.98 -3.94
C GLY A 98 -1.57 -3.52 -3.77
N ASP A 99 -2.77 -3.30 -3.24
CA ASP A 99 -3.41 -2.00 -3.10
C ASP A 99 -2.86 -1.18 -1.92
N ARG A 100 -3.37 0.01 -1.75
CA ARG A 100 -3.13 0.75 -0.52
C ARG A 100 -4.10 0.28 0.56
N LYS A 101 -3.61 0.06 1.79
CA LYS A 101 -4.46 -0.38 2.92
C LYS A 101 -5.78 0.40 3.05
N SER A 102 -5.79 1.70 2.70
CA SER A 102 -6.99 2.53 2.71
C SER A 102 -8.01 2.16 1.63
N GLU A 103 -7.58 1.51 0.55
CA GLU A 103 -8.43 0.98 -0.52
C GLU A 103 -9.05 -0.35 -0.08
N SER A 104 -8.26 -1.28 0.50
CA SER A 104 -8.81 -2.50 1.15
C SER A 104 -9.81 -2.16 2.25
N TYR A 105 -9.52 -1.14 3.09
CA TYR A 105 -10.44 -0.74 4.17
C TYR A 105 -11.76 -0.16 3.67
N ALA A 106 -11.78 0.37 2.44
CA ALA A 106 -12.95 0.95 1.82
C ALA A 106 -13.79 -0.06 1.02
N LEU A 107 -13.37 -1.33 0.95
CA LEU A 107 -14.13 -2.36 0.25
C LEU A 107 -15.49 -2.59 0.89
N GLN A 108 -16.53 -2.64 0.06
CA GLN A 108 -17.88 -3.01 0.42
C GLN A 108 -18.29 -4.29 -0.32
N TRP A 109 -19.23 -5.06 0.19
CA TRP A 109 -19.62 -6.32 -0.44
C TRP A 109 -20.13 -6.15 -1.87
N LYS A 110 -20.73 -5.01 -2.21
CA LYS A 110 -21.13 -4.70 -3.60
C LYS A 110 -19.97 -4.56 -4.58
N HIS A 111 -18.75 -4.39 -4.07
CA HIS A 111 -17.54 -4.31 -4.89
C HIS A 111 -16.92 -5.68 -5.18
N ILE A 112 -17.47 -6.77 -4.61
CA ILE A 112 -16.97 -8.13 -4.75
C ILE A 112 -17.98 -8.99 -5.47
N ASN A 113 -17.61 -9.46 -6.65
CA ASN A 113 -18.37 -10.44 -7.41
C ASN A 113 -17.67 -11.81 -7.31
N THR A 114 -18.19 -12.66 -6.43
CA THR A 114 -17.62 -13.99 -6.19
C THR A 114 -17.90 -14.99 -7.30
N LYS A 115 -18.92 -14.74 -8.15
CA LYS A 115 -19.24 -15.61 -9.32
C LYS A 115 -18.23 -15.38 -10.44
N GLU A 116 -17.94 -14.11 -10.73
CA GLU A 116 -16.97 -13.71 -11.74
C GLU A 116 -15.52 -13.62 -11.18
N GLN A 117 -15.35 -13.86 -9.88
CA GLN A 117 -14.07 -13.75 -9.18
C GLN A 117 -13.41 -12.38 -9.39
N GLU A 118 -14.17 -11.33 -9.12
CA GLU A 118 -13.72 -9.94 -9.32
C GLU A 118 -13.87 -9.09 -8.07
N ILE A 119 -12.89 -8.21 -7.86
CA ILE A 119 -12.94 -7.12 -6.88
C ILE A 119 -12.79 -5.79 -7.62
N LYS A 120 -13.66 -4.82 -7.30
CA LYS A 120 -13.61 -3.46 -7.85
C LYS A 120 -13.08 -2.49 -6.80
N LEU A 121 -11.90 -1.91 -7.03
CA LEU A 121 -11.37 -0.82 -6.22
C LEU A 121 -11.88 0.51 -6.78
N VAL A 122 -12.82 1.13 -6.08
CA VAL A 122 -13.50 2.36 -6.52
C VAL A 122 -13.31 3.53 -5.57
N GLN A 123 -12.88 3.26 -4.34
CA GLN A 123 -12.77 4.26 -3.27
C GLN A 123 -11.68 3.87 -2.26
N ALA A 124 -11.29 4.83 -1.44
CA ALA A 124 -10.38 4.67 -0.31
C ALA A 124 -10.97 5.37 0.92
N LEU A 125 -10.57 5.01 2.12
CA LEU A 125 -10.87 5.78 3.33
C LEU A 125 -9.79 6.82 3.59
N ASP A 126 -10.19 8.04 3.96
CA ASP A 126 -9.26 9.05 4.46
C ASP A 126 -8.88 8.77 5.95
N LYS A 127 -8.05 9.65 6.52
CA LYS A 127 -7.64 9.52 7.93
C LYS A 127 -8.78 9.67 8.94
N TYR A 128 -9.89 10.27 8.51
CA TYR A 128 -11.12 10.46 9.30
C TYR A 128 -12.16 9.37 9.04
N LYS A 129 -11.81 8.36 8.24
CA LYS A 129 -12.67 7.22 7.83
C LYS A 129 -13.79 7.63 6.85
N ASN A 130 -13.70 8.78 6.20
CA ASN A 130 -14.63 9.18 5.16
C ASN A 130 -14.22 8.55 3.82
N PRO A 131 -15.19 8.05 3.03
CA PRO A 131 -14.93 7.60 1.68
C PRO A 131 -14.43 8.76 0.80
N LYS A 132 -13.38 8.49 0.03
CA LYS A 132 -12.84 9.38 -1.00
C LYS A 132 -12.48 8.58 -2.24
N SER A 133 -12.33 9.25 -3.37
CA SER A 133 -11.83 8.59 -4.58
C SER A 133 -10.43 7.99 -4.38
N THR A 134 -10.12 6.96 -5.15
CA THR A 134 -8.77 6.41 -5.20
C THR A 134 -7.77 7.46 -5.69
N LYS A 135 -6.49 7.28 -5.37
CA LYS A 135 -5.46 8.19 -5.88
C LYS A 135 -5.43 8.15 -7.42
N GLY A 136 -5.61 9.31 -8.05
CA GLY A 136 -5.73 9.42 -9.52
C GLY A 136 -7.13 9.14 -10.05
N ASN A 137 -8.13 9.03 -9.20
CA ASN A 137 -9.55 8.82 -9.53
C ASN A 137 -9.82 7.57 -10.40
N LYS A 138 -8.91 6.59 -10.36
CA LYS A 138 -9.04 5.34 -11.12
C LYS A 138 -9.97 4.37 -10.41
N LYS A 139 -10.86 3.76 -11.18
CA LYS A 139 -11.67 2.59 -10.78
C LYS A 139 -11.08 1.38 -11.48
N THR A 140 -10.64 0.39 -10.71
CA THR A 140 -9.96 -0.79 -11.26
C THR A 140 -10.69 -2.06 -10.83
N THR A 141 -10.90 -2.97 -11.78
CA THR A 141 -11.44 -4.30 -11.51
C THR A 141 -10.29 -5.29 -11.59
N PHE A 142 -10.14 -6.11 -10.55
CA PHE A 142 -9.14 -7.17 -10.46
C PHE A 142 -9.84 -8.52 -10.51
N ARG A 143 -9.32 -9.44 -11.30
CA ARG A 143 -9.62 -10.86 -11.14
C ARG A 143 -8.84 -11.40 -9.95
N ILE A 144 -9.50 -12.21 -9.14
CA ILE A 144 -8.93 -12.81 -7.94
C ILE A 144 -8.95 -14.34 -8.05
N PRO A 145 -7.98 -15.04 -7.44
CA PRO A 145 -7.94 -16.50 -7.47
C PRO A 145 -9.03 -17.11 -6.59
N ASN A 146 -9.24 -18.42 -6.79
CA ASN A 146 -10.22 -19.19 -6.03
C ASN A 146 -9.99 -19.07 -4.54
N GLU A 147 -8.76 -19.17 -4.08
CA GLU A 147 -8.38 -19.13 -2.67
C GLU A 147 -8.84 -17.85 -1.99
N LEU A 148 -8.64 -16.70 -2.63
CA LEU A 148 -9.12 -15.42 -2.08
C LEU A 148 -10.65 -15.32 -2.16
N THR A 149 -11.25 -15.85 -3.21
CA THR A 149 -12.71 -15.88 -3.37
C THR A 149 -13.35 -16.68 -2.24
N ASP A 150 -12.83 -17.86 -1.94
CA ASP A 150 -13.33 -18.76 -0.90
C ASP A 150 -13.18 -18.13 0.49
N LEU A 151 -12.02 -17.53 0.78
CA LEU A 151 -11.78 -16.78 2.03
C LEU A 151 -12.78 -15.63 2.21
N LEU A 152 -13.06 -14.88 1.15
CA LEU A 152 -14.02 -13.78 1.20
C LEU A 152 -15.46 -14.27 1.37
N GLN A 153 -15.83 -15.38 0.74
CA GLN A 153 -17.16 -15.98 0.90
C GLN A 153 -17.38 -16.49 2.33
N GLU A 154 -16.40 -17.17 2.89
CA GLU A 154 -16.46 -17.67 4.25
C GLU A 154 -16.53 -16.51 5.26
N TRP A 155 -15.67 -15.52 5.08
CA TRP A 155 -15.73 -14.30 5.90
C TRP A 155 -17.06 -13.57 5.79
N LYS A 156 -17.67 -13.51 4.60
CA LYS A 156 -18.98 -12.90 4.40
C LYS A 156 -20.07 -13.58 5.25
N LYS A 157 -20.07 -14.92 5.29
CA LYS A 157 -21.00 -15.71 6.12
C LYS A 157 -20.76 -15.44 7.60
N GLN A 158 -19.50 -15.48 8.03
CA GLN A 158 -19.13 -15.23 9.42
C GLN A 158 -19.49 -13.82 9.85
N GLN A 159 -19.17 -12.78 9.05
CA GLN A 159 -19.52 -11.40 9.34
C GLN A 159 -21.03 -11.22 9.48
N LYS A 160 -21.83 -11.88 8.63
CA LYS A 160 -23.30 -11.85 8.74
C LYS A 160 -23.77 -12.35 10.11
N ILE A 161 -23.20 -13.45 10.61
CA ILE A 161 -23.51 -14.01 11.92
C ILE A 161 -23.06 -13.07 13.05
N GLU A 162 -21.84 -12.51 12.94
CA GLU A 162 -21.31 -11.57 13.93
C GLU A 162 -22.17 -10.29 14.04
N LEU A 163 -22.56 -9.71 12.91
CA LEU A 163 -23.40 -8.49 12.88
C LEU A 163 -24.81 -8.75 13.42
N ALA A 164 -25.37 -9.93 13.14
CA ALA A 164 -26.70 -10.30 13.64
C ALA A 164 -26.78 -10.32 15.18
N LYS A 165 -25.68 -10.64 15.88
CA LYS A 165 -25.61 -10.58 17.35
C LYS A 165 -25.84 -9.16 17.92
N PHE A 166 -25.65 -8.15 17.08
CA PHE A 166 -25.85 -6.74 17.41
C PHE A 166 -27.06 -6.13 16.69
N ASN A 167 -27.96 -6.97 16.13
CA ASN A 167 -29.12 -6.54 15.36
C ASN A 167 -28.77 -5.71 14.10
N ILE A 168 -27.56 -5.92 13.53
CA ILE A 168 -27.11 -5.25 12.31
C ILE A 168 -27.31 -6.19 11.12
N ILE A 169 -28.05 -5.72 10.10
CA ILE A 169 -28.28 -6.47 8.86
C ILE A 169 -27.09 -6.19 7.90
N GLN A 170 -26.47 -7.25 7.41
CA GLN A 170 -25.43 -7.14 6.39
C GLN A 170 -26.09 -6.78 5.04
N THR A 171 -25.79 -5.60 4.51
CA THR A 171 -26.24 -5.12 3.20
C THR A 171 -25.10 -5.18 2.16
N PRO A 172 -25.38 -4.97 0.86
CA PRO A 172 -24.34 -4.82 -0.15
C PRO A 172 -23.38 -3.66 0.13
N GLU A 173 -23.82 -2.60 0.82
CA GLU A 173 -23.02 -1.43 1.22
C GLU A 173 -22.17 -1.66 2.47
N GLN A 174 -22.39 -2.78 3.17
CA GLN A 174 -21.60 -3.14 4.33
C GLN A 174 -20.12 -3.21 3.97
N TYR A 175 -19.26 -2.54 4.76
CA TYR A 175 -17.83 -2.68 4.63
C TYR A 175 -17.40 -4.11 4.91
N VAL A 176 -16.49 -4.63 4.08
CA VAL A 176 -15.96 -6.00 4.21
C VAL A 176 -15.19 -6.16 5.52
N PHE A 177 -14.44 -5.14 5.90
CA PHE A 177 -13.60 -5.15 7.10
C PHE A 177 -14.03 -4.08 8.09
N THR A 178 -14.60 -4.51 9.20
CA THR A 178 -15.02 -3.66 10.31
C THR A 178 -14.57 -4.24 11.65
N TYR A 179 -14.65 -3.45 12.71
CA TYR A 179 -14.25 -3.88 14.05
C TYR A 179 -15.08 -3.17 15.13
N ILE A 180 -14.94 -3.63 16.37
CA ILE A 180 -15.43 -2.89 17.56
C ILE A 180 -14.31 -1.94 17.95
N ASP A 181 -14.57 -0.65 17.95
CA ASP A 181 -13.56 0.35 18.29
C ASP A 181 -13.34 0.47 19.80
N THR A 182 -12.36 1.28 20.20
CA THR A 182 -12.01 1.48 21.61
C THR A 182 -13.10 2.15 22.45
N LYS A 183 -14.13 2.73 21.81
CA LYS A 183 -15.30 3.31 22.45
C LYS A 183 -16.47 2.32 22.54
N GLY A 184 -16.30 1.09 22.08
CA GLY A 184 -17.33 0.06 22.03
C GLY A 184 -18.27 0.16 20.83
N ASN A 185 -18.02 1.07 19.86
CA ASN A 185 -18.85 1.15 18.67
C ASN A 185 -18.63 -0.07 17.80
N VAL A 186 -19.69 -0.83 17.58
CA VAL A 186 -19.70 -2.02 16.72
C VAL A 186 -19.72 -1.59 15.26
N ASN A 187 -19.21 -2.45 14.38
CA ASN A 187 -19.22 -2.24 12.93
C ASN A 187 -18.51 -0.96 12.46
N SER A 188 -17.52 -0.50 13.22
CA SER A 188 -16.73 0.68 12.89
C SER A 188 -15.76 0.43 11.73
N CYS A 189 -15.56 1.42 10.86
CA CYS A 189 -14.50 1.39 9.85
C CYS A 189 -13.12 1.26 10.50
N LEU A 190 -12.22 0.49 9.86
CA LEU A 190 -10.86 0.28 10.35
C LEU A 190 -10.10 1.62 10.47
N HIS A 191 -9.34 1.78 11.55
CA HIS A 191 -8.46 2.94 11.69
C HIS A 191 -7.20 2.78 10.83
N ALA A 192 -6.54 3.90 10.50
CA ALA A 192 -5.43 3.95 9.55
C ALA A 192 -4.30 2.94 9.82
N ASP A 193 -4.03 2.62 11.09
CA ASP A 193 -2.94 1.71 11.47
C ASP A 193 -3.40 0.30 11.85
N TYR A 194 -4.65 -0.07 11.54
CA TYR A 194 -5.22 -1.35 11.94
C TYR A 194 -4.34 -2.54 11.48
N LEU A 195 -4.11 -2.69 10.18
CA LEU A 195 -3.31 -3.79 9.65
C LEU A 195 -1.85 -3.72 10.10
N ASN A 196 -1.28 -2.50 10.22
CA ASN A 196 0.07 -2.33 10.78
C ASN A 196 0.16 -2.90 12.20
N ASN A 197 -0.84 -2.65 13.03
CA ASN A 197 -0.88 -3.13 14.42
C ASN A 197 -1.08 -4.65 14.48
N LYS A 198 -1.88 -5.22 13.57
CA LYS A 198 -2.05 -6.68 13.47
C LYS A 198 -0.73 -7.35 13.04
N MET A 199 -0.06 -6.84 12.01
CA MET A 199 1.25 -7.34 11.58
C MET A 199 2.30 -7.23 12.70
N LYS A 200 2.34 -6.10 13.43
CA LYS A 200 3.22 -5.96 14.60
C LYS A 200 2.91 -7.01 15.69
N SER A 201 1.64 -7.33 15.90
CA SER A 201 1.21 -8.34 16.87
C SER A 201 1.64 -9.74 16.44
N VAL A 202 1.48 -10.10 15.16
CA VAL A 202 1.99 -11.36 14.59
C VAL A 202 3.52 -11.43 14.74
N LYS A 203 4.25 -10.38 14.33
CA LYS A 203 5.73 -10.30 14.47
C LYS A 203 6.21 -10.50 15.92
N ARG A 204 5.46 -10.04 16.92
CA ARG A 204 5.81 -10.26 18.33
C ARG A 204 5.67 -11.72 18.75
N ARG A 205 4.72 -12.47 18.17
CA ARG A 205 4.56 -13.91 18.43
C ARG A 205 5.51 -14.78 17.61
N HIS A 206 5.96 -14.26 16.47
CA HIS A 206 6.87 -14.89 15.52
C HIS A 206 8.11 -13.99 15.31
N PRO A 207 9.02 -13.91 16.29
CA PRO A 207 10.17 -12.99 16.26
C PRO A 207 11.16 -13.26 15.11
N GLU A 208 11.15 -14.44 14.53
CA GLU A 208 11.95 -14.85 13.37
C GLU A 208 11.54 -14.16 12.06
N LEU A 209 10.31 -13.67 11.94
CA LEU A 209 9.84 -13.02 10.72
C LEU A 209 10.67 -11.78 10.40
N ALA A 210 10.93 -11.53 9.11
CA ALA A 210 11.48 -10.25 8.66
C ALA A 210 10.51 -9.10 8.94
N HIS A 211 11.03 -7.90 9.15
CA HIS A 211 10.16 -6.74 9.36
C HIS A 211 9.32 -6.44 8.13
N ALA A 212 8.00 -6.35 8.30
CA ALA A 212 7.07 -6.02 7.23
C ALA A 212 6.01 -5.00 7.66
N THR A 213 5.52 -4.28 6.68
CA THR A 213 4.39 -3.35 6.75
C THR A 213 3.50 -3.55 5.54
N PRO A 214 2.24 -3.12 5.53
CA PRO A 214 1.40 -3.18 4.33
C PRO A 214 2.04 -2.53 3.10
N HIS A 215 2.80 -1.45 3.31
CA HIS A 215 3.53 -0.79 2.22
C HIS A 215 4.69 -1.65 1.70
N LYS A 216 5.42 -2.32 2.60
CA LYS A 216 6.48 -3.28 2.21
C LYS A 216 5.90 -4.49 1.46
N LEU A 217 4.71 -4.99 1.84
CA LEU A 217 4.01 -6.05 1.09
C LEU A 217 3.72 -5.63 -0.36
N ARG A 218 3.26 -4.40 -0.57
CA ARG A 218 3.04 -3.85 -1.91
C ARG A 218 4.34 -3.77 -2.72
N HIS A 219 5.45 -3.32 -2.11
CA HIS A 219 6.78 -3.35 -2.74
C HIS A 219 7.20 -4.78 -3.08
N THR A 220 6.97 -5.71 -2.16
CA THR A 220 7.26 -7.14 -2.35
C THR A 220 6.53 -7.70 -3.56
N GLY A 221 5.21 -7.53 -3.64
CA GLY A 221 4.41 -7.99 -4.77
C GLY A 221 4.91 -7.43 -6.11
N ALA A 222 5.17 -6.12 -6.18
CA ALA A 222 5.69 -5.46 -7.38
C ALA A 222 7.08 -5.98 -7.79
N THR A 223 7.98 -6.15 -6.81
CA THR A 223 9.37 -6.60 -7.05
C THR A 223 9.40 -8.07 -7.48
N LEU A 224 8.63 -8.94 -6.82
CA LEU A 224 8.54 -10.36 -7.19
C LEU A 224 7.90 -10.53 -8.58
N ALA A 225 6.85 -9.78 -8.91
CA ALA A 225 6.26 -9.77 -10.25
C ALA A 225 7.29 -9.35 -11.32
N LYS A 226 8.09 -8.32 -11.06
CA LYS A 226 9.16 -7.91 -11.97
C LYS A 226 10.23 -8.97 -12.13
N LYS A 227 10.65 -9.63 -11.04
CA LYS A 227 11.60 -10.74 -11.08
C LYS A 227 11.06 -11.94 -11.87
N ALA A 228 9.74 -12.15 -11.85
CA ALA A 228 9.06 -13.17 -12.65
C ALA A 228 8.88 -12.77 -14.14
N GLY A 229 9.42 -11.61 -14.58
CA GLY A 229 9.41 -11.19 -15.97
C GLY A 229 8.22 -10.33 -16.39
N VAL A 230 7.33 -9.95 -15.44
CA VAL A 230 6.19 -9.07 -15.75
C VAL A 230 6.69 -7.69 -16.15
N SER A 231 6.10 -7.09 -17.18
CA SER A 231 6.49 -5.76 -17.67
C SER A 231 6.19 -4.66 -16.63
N LEU A 232 6.95 -3.57 -16.69
CA LEU A 232 6.75 -2.45 -15.75
C LEU A 232 5.38 -1.78 -15.95
N GLU A 233 4.90 -1.76 -17.19
CA GLU A 233 3.60 -1.25 -17.59
C GLU A 233 2.47 -2.08 -16.95
N ALA A 234 2.54 -3.41 -17.06
CA ALA A 234 1.56 -4.32 -16.44
C ALA A 234 1.57 -4.21 -14.91
N ILE A 235 2.75 -4.08 -14.28
CA ILE A 235 2.86 -3.83 -12.84
C ILE A 235 2.28 -2.47 -12.48
N SER A 236 2.51 -1.43 -13.30
CA SER A 236 1.95 -0.08 -13.08
C SER A 236 0.43 -0.10 -13.13
N GLU A 237 -0.14 -0.82 -14.08
CA GLU A 237 -1.58 -1.01 -14.21
C GLU A 237 -2.15 -1.78 -13.01
N ALA A 238 -1.54 -2.91 -12.64
CA ALA A 238 -1.94 -3.71 -11.48
C ALA A 238 -1.86 -2.92 -10.16
N LEU A 239 -0.87 -2.03 -10.01
CA LEU A 239 -0.76 -1.13 -8.85
C LEU A 239 -1.66 0.10 -8.94
N THR A 240 -2.45 0.25 -10.00
CA THR A 240 -3.32 1.44 -10.24
C THR A 240 -2.55 2.76 -10.26
N HIS A 241 -1.29 2.74 -10.71
CA HIS A 241 -0.50 3.96 -10.84
C HIS A 241 -0.94 4.78 -12.05
N SER A 242 -0.80 6.11 -11.96
CA SER A 242 -1.08 7.02 -13.07
C SER A 242 0.03 7.02 -14.12
N ASP A 243 1.24 6.61 -13.72
CA ASP A 243 2.42 6.54 -14.59
C ASP A 243 3.41 5.46 -14.11
N THR A 244 4.29 5.03 -15.01
CA THR A 244 5.33 4.03 -14.73
C THR A 244 6.47 4.57 -13.87
N ILE A 245 6.67 5.90 -13.82
CA ILE A 245 7.67 6.54 -12.96
C ILE A 245 7.36 6.25 -11.50
N THR A 246 6.08 6.37 -11.12
CA THR A 246 5.63 5.99 -9.77
C THR A 246 5.89 4.50 -9.49
N THR A 247 5.73 3.63 -10.48
CA THR A 247 5.96 2.18 -10.33
C THR A 247 7.43 1.85 -10.09
N LYS A 248 8.36 2.57 -10.72
CA LYS A 248 9.81 2.39 -10.50
C LYS A 248 10.23 2.53 -9.04
N ILE A 249 9.49 3.30 -8.25
CA ILE A 249 9.73 3.45 -6.81
C ILE A 249 9.39 2.15 -6.05
N TYR A 250 8.44 1.36 -6.56
CA TYR A 250 7.97 0.11 -5.93
C TYR A 250 8.71 -1.14 -6.42
N VAL A 251 9.44 -1.03 -7.53
CA VAL A 251 10.18 -2.16 -8.09
C VAL A 251 11.65 -1.99 -7.75
N ASN A 252 12.17 -2.89 -6.92
CA ASN A 252 13.58 -2.91 -6.56
C ASN A 252 14.28 -4.08 -7.25
N THR A 253 14.76 -3.85 -8.47
CA THR A 253 15.56 -4.80 -9.25
C THR A 253 16.85 -4.13 -9.68
N SER A 254 17.96 -4.88 -9.67
CA SER A 254 19.22 -4.39 -10.23
C SER A 254 19.01 -3.99 -11.69
N ASN A 255 19.60 -2.85 -12.11
CA ASN A 255 19.59 -2.40 -13.52
C ASN A 255 20.54 -3.25 -14.39
N VAL A 256 20.55 -4.56 -14.20
CA VAL A 256 21.24 -5.45 -15.12
C VAL A 256 20.38 -5.56 -16.36
N ILE A 257 20.86 -4.95 -17.44
CA ILE A 257 20.25 -5.07 -18.77
C ILE A 257 20.61 -6.46 -19.29
N PRO A 258 19.67 -7.40 -19.39
CA PRO A 258 19.99 -8.78 -19.73
C PRO A 258 20.51 -8.91 -21.18
N MET A 259 20.28 -7.90 -22.01
CA MET A 259 20.72 -7.89 -23.40
C MET A 259 20.87 -6.47 -23.92
N ALA A 260 22.05 -6.12 -24.40
CA ALA A 260 22.30 -4.82 -25.01
C ALA A 260 21.46 -4.59 -26.27
N VAL A 261 21.10 -3.33 -26.56
CA VAL A 261 20.25 -2.99 -27.71
C VAL A 261 20.84 -3.52 -29.03
N GLY A 262 22.18 -3.46 -29.20
CA GLY A 262 22.88 -4.03 -30.37
C GLY A 262 22.74 -5.54 -30.49
N GLU A 263 22.71 -6.26 -29.37
CA GLU A 263 22.50 -7.71 -29.36
C GLU A 263 21.05 -8.08 -29.75
N ILE A 264 20.08 -7.31 -29.27
CA ILE A 264 18.67 -7.47 -29.65
C ILE A 264 18.51 -7.27 -31.15
N ALA A 265 19.10 -6.20 -31.72
CA ALA A 265 19.08 -5.92 -33.14
C ALA A 265 19.76 -7.05 -33.94
N PHE A 266 20.97 -7.48 -33.51
CA PHE A 266 21.71 -8.53 -34.17
C PHE A 266 21.00 -9.88 -34.23
N ARG A 267 20.31 -10.27 -33.15
CA ARG A 267 19.51 -11.51 -33.15
C ARG A 267 18.31 -11.45 -34.11
N ASN A 268 17.77 -10.25 -34.36
CA ASN A 268 16.67 -10.05 -35.29
C ASN A 268 17.14 -10.05 -36.79
N PHE A 269 18.41 -9.78 -37.05
CA PHE A 269 18.99 -9.87 -38.40
C PHE A 269 19.37 -11.31 -38.78
N LYS A 270 19.47 -12.22 -37.82
CA LYS A 270 19.83 -13.64 -38.08
C LYS A 270 18.64 -14.58 -38.12
N LYS A 271 17.43 -14.07 -38.02
CA LYS A 271 16.18 -14.78 -38.32
C LYS A 271 15.75 -14.52 -39.78
#